data_7513ec71ee86649b5c80e09a53f019e9
#
_entry.id   7513ec71ee86649b5c80e09a53f019e9
#
_cell.length_a   1.000
_cell.length_b   1.000
_cell.length_c   1.000
_cell.angle_alpha   90.00
_cell.angle_beta   90.00
_cell.angle_gamma   90.00
#
_symmetry.space_group_name_H-M   'P 1'
#
loop_
_entity.id
_entity.type
_entity.pdbx_description
1 polymer ?
#
loop_
_entity_poly.entity_id
_entity_poly.type
_entity_poly.pdbx_seq_one_letter_code
_entity_poly.pdbx_strand_id
1 'polypeptide(L)'
;EKEMQNKKLRKALAVSMAIAMTGGLLAGCGSNNYSSSNGGAAKSGSTSSASGELDTSEFVELSMYVISDRPSGQDEIDENLNKLLKEKLNCSLKINWIGWAEYANKYPLLFSSGEEFDMAYSASWLNFASLAQKGAFKSLDELWPTYAPKNFAAQSEEAKQQATVNGSYYCVPSLLSTYNSYGPIYRGDLVEGTEWDGKMETFEDIEEYCDIIKETPPEMECIDLYSTAPEIFFMYMENQGLAAFNGIRYLWYDPNAENPTVMTSYELEKTPEFLEMMARWNEKGFYSKS
;
A
#
# COMPACT_ATOMS: atom_id res chain seq x y z
N GLU A 1 -17.32 -3.02 53.29
CA GLU A 1 -15.95 -3.42 53.70
C GLU A 1 -15.16 -4.03 52.51
N LYS A 2 -15.73 -4.95 51.76
CA LYS A 2 -15.08 -5.56 50.60
C LYS A 2 -14.77 -4.55 49.47
N GLU A 3 -15.61 -3.55 49.24
CA GLU A 3 -15.40 -2.54 48.22
C GLU A 3 -14.30 -1.55 48.57
N MET A 4 -14.13 -1.24 49.83
CA MET A 4 -13.07 -0.38 50.36
C MET A 4 -11.70 -1.10 50.35
N GLN A 5 -11.66 -2.42 50.58
CA GLN A 5 -10.45 -3.22 50.43
C GLN A 5 -9.98 -3.32 48.97
N ASN A 6 -10.90 -3.49 48.03
CA ASN A 6 -10.57 -3.49 46.59
C ASN A 6 -10.03 -2.14 46.05
N LYS A 7 -10.52 -1.01 46.57
CA LYS A 7 -9.99 0.33 46.23
C LYS A 7 -8.58 0.55 46.79
N LYS A 8 -8.30 0.03 48.00
CA LYS A 8 -6.93 0.10 48.61
C LYS A 8 -5.95 -0.77 47.84
N LEU A 9 -6.36 -1.97 47.42
CA LEU A 9 -5.56 -2.92 46.67
C LEU A 9 -5.20 -2.34 45.25
N ARG A 10 -6.16 -1.72 44.59
CA ARG A 10 -5.93 -1.07 43.27
C ARG A 10 -5.00 0.15 43.37
N LYS A 11 -5.06 0.94 44.45
CA LYS A 11 -4.12 2.04 44.70
C LYS A 11 -2.71 1.54 45.02
N ALA A 12 -2.57 0.44 45.76
CA ALA A 12 -1.28 -0.15 46.06
C ALA A 12 -0.60 -0.73 44.81
N LEU A 13 -1.37 -1.36 43.92
CA LEU A 13 -0.84 -1.84 42.60
C LEU A 13 -0.43 -0.71 41.70
N ALA A 14 -1.18 0.41 41.66
CA ALA A 14 -0.83 1.57 40.83
C ALA A 14 0.45 2.28 41.32
N VAL A 15 0.67 2.34 42.63
CA VAL A 15 1.89 2.93 43.21
C VAL A 15 3.11 2.02 43.00
N SER A 16 2.97 0.71 43.06
CA SER A 16 4.07 -0.22 42.80
C SER A 16 4.49 -0.24 41.34
N MET A 17 3.56 -0.03 40.37
CA MET A 17 3.91 0.15 38.95
C MET A 17 4.62 1.47 38.67
N ALA A 18 4.25 2.55 39.36
CA ALA A 18 4.93 3.86 39.20
C ALA A 18 6.37 3.84 39.73
N ILE A 19 6.65 3.10 40.78
CA ILE A 19 8.01 2.98 41.37
C ILE A 19 8.92 2.11 40.48
N ALA A 20 8.37 1.14 39.76
CA ALA A 20 9.15 0.33 38.82
C ALA A 20 9.60 1.09 37.57
N MET A 21 8.90 2.16 37.16
CA MET A 21 9.26 2.99 36.00
C MET A 21 10.28 4.11 36.33
N THR A 22 10.45 4.50 37.58
CA THR A 22 11.40 5.57 37.98
C THR A 22 12.78 5.07 38.39
N GLY A 23 12.96 3.74 38.61
CA GLY A 23 14.25 3.15 38.98
C GLY A 23 15.22 2.86 37.82
N GLY A 24 14.78 3.01 36.57
CA GLY A 24 15.58 2.63 35.39
C GLY A 24 16.42 3.73 34.71
N LEU A 25 16.44 4.97 35.23
CA LEU A 25 17.00 6.12 34.51
C LEU A 25 18.34 6.66 35.05
N LEU A 26 19.01 5.95 35.96
CA LEU A 26 20.24 6.46 36.59
C LEU A 26 21.44 5.47 36.61
N ALA A 27 21.57 4.60 35.59
CA ALA A 27 22.83 3.84 35.46
C ALA A 27 23.12 3.59 33.97
N GLY A 28 23.95 4.40 33.36
CA GLY A 28 24.40 4.17 32.00
C GLY A 28 25.19 5.28 31.35
N CYS A 29 26.27 5.75 32.00
CA CYS A 29 27.38 6.34 31.28
C CYS A 29 28.55 5.36 31.36
N GLY A 30 28.98 4.81 30.23
CA GLY A 30 30.22 4.03 30.18
C GLY A 30 30.29 3.12 28.96
N SER A 31 31.02 3.59 27.94
CA SER A 31 31.91 2.87 27.01
C SER A 31 31.49 1.56 26.34
N ASN A 32 31.33 1.65 25.05
CA ASN A 32 31.61 0.66 23.98
C ASN A 32 32.01 -0.77 24.39
N ASN A 33 31.18 -1.73 24.06
CA ASN A 33 31.54 -2.92 23.28
C ASN A 33 30.30 -3.63 22.82
N TYR A 34 30.06 -3.69 21.49
CA TYR A 34 29.08 -4.56 20.90
C TYR A 34 29.53 -6.01 21.03
N SER A 35 28.90 -6.76 21.90
CA SER A 35 28.85 -8.22 21.80
C SER A 35 27.40 -8.65 21.92
N SER A 36 26.90 -9.12 20.81
CA SER A 36 25.62 -9.79 20.61
C SER A 36 25.54 -10.99 21.57
N SER A 37 24.54 -11.03 22.44
CA SER A 37 24.12 -12.29 23.02
C SER A 37 22.63 -12.46 22.84
N ASN A 38 22.37 -13.33 21.91
CA ASN A 38 21.12 -13.92 21.49
C ASN A 38 20.58 -14.84 22.58
N GLY A 39 19.32 -14.69 22.92
CA GLY A 39 18.61 -15.58 23.83
C GLY A 39 17.22 -15.89 23.30
N GLY A 40 17.14 -16.78 22.34
CA GLY A 40 15.92 -17.41 21.88
C GLY A 40 16.29 -18.70 21.15
N ALA A 41 16.06 -19.84 21.77
CA ALA A 41 16.39 -21.14 21.22
C ALA A 41 15.47 -21.48 20.05
N ALA A 42 15.91 -21.16 18.84
CA ALA A 42 15.40 -21.81 17.63
C ALA A 42 16.09 -23.17 17.48
N LYS A 43 15.30 -24.21 17.33
CA LYS A 43 15.77 -25.55 16.98
C LYS A 43 16.64 -25.49 15.74
N SER A 44 17.86 -26.01 15.89
CA SER A 44 18.80 -26.27 14.82
C SER A 44 18.16 -27.10 13.72
N GLY A 45 17.72 -26.46 12.65
CA GLY A 45 17.49 -27.11 11.37
C GLY A 45 18.83 -27.26 10.69
N SER A 46 19.14 -28.45 10.22
CA SER A 46 20.34 -28.87 9.53
C SER A 46 20.78 -27.86 8.48
N THR A 47 22.03 -27.46 8.52
CA THR A 47 22.76 -26.77 7.47
C THR A 47 22.78 -27.67 6.23
N SER A 48 21.85 -27.52 5.30
CA SER A 48 21.95 -28.08 3.97
C SER A 48 22.79 -27.16 3.11
N SER A 49 23.79 -27.74 2.49
CA SER A 49 24.72 -27.19 1.51
C SER A 49 24.04 -26.28 0.49
N ALA A 50 24.65 -25.14 0.20
CA ALA A 50 24.25 -24.13 -0.78
C ALA A 50 24.24 -24.66 -2.23
N SER A 51 23.21 -25.45 -2.58
CA SER A 51 22.95 -25.83 -3.97
C SER A 51 21.70 -25.17 -4.56
N GLY A 52 21.01 -24.32 -3.83
CA GLY A 52 19.79 -23.64 -4.32
C GLY A 52 18.61 -24.59 -4.56
N GLU A 53 18.73 -25.83 -4.22
CA GLU A 53 17.67 -26.83 -4.36
C GLU A 53 16.75 -26.77 -3.14
N LEU A 54 15.46 -26.56 -3.40
CA LEU A 54 14.43 -26.50 -2.36
C LEU A 54 14.18 -27.89 -1.81
N ASP A 55 14.33 -28.08 -0.50
CA ASP A 55 13.88 -29.31 0.15
C ASP A 55 12.35 -29.29 0.27
N THR A 56 11.69 -30.12 -0.52
CA THR A 56 10.25 -30.30 -0.54
C THR A 56 9.79 -31.63 0.06
N SER A 57 10.63 -32.25 0.87
CA SER A 57 10.34 -33.57 1.47
C SER A 57 9.24 -33.52 2.51
N GLU A 58 9.14 -32.41 3.26
CA GLU A 58 8.09 -32.16 4.24
C GLU A 58 6.99 -31.28 3.67
N PHE A 59 5.74 -31.59 4.02
CA PHE A 59 4.61 -30.74 3.64
C PHE A 59 4.56 -29.48 4.52
N VAL A 60 4.40 -28.31 3.87
CA VAL A 60 4.34 -27.01 4.57
C VAL A 60 3.03 -26.29 4.23
N GLU A 61 2.36 -25.77 5.24
CA GLU A 61 1.22 -24.88 5.09
C GLU A 61 1.72 -23.44 5.19
N LEU A 62 1.56 -22.68 4.10
CA LEU A 62 1.94 -21.27 4.01
C LEU A 62 0.71 -20.39 4.14
N SER A 63 0.90 -19.19 4.69
CA SER A 63 -0.12 -18.16 4.82
C SER A 63 0.32 -16.86 4.19
N MET A 64 -0.61 -16.16 3.52
CA MET A 64 -0.37 -14.88 2.88
C MET A 64 -1.50 -13.90 3.18
N TYR A 65 -1.15 -12.66 3.51
CA TYR A 65 -2.10 -11.56 3.61
C TYR A 65 -2.14 -10.73 2.32
N VAL A 66 -3.35 -10.47 1.82
CA VAL A 66 -3.60 -9.71 0.59
C VAL A 66 -4.62 -8.61 0.88
N ILE A 67 -4.41 -7.44 0.30
CA ILE A 67 -5.36 -6.32 0.38
C ILE A 67 -6.31 -6.41 -0.81
N SER A 68 -7.49 -6.88 -0.56
CA SER A 68 -8.63 -6.91 -1.49
C SER A 68 -9.85 -7.46 -0.78
N ASP A 69 -11.03 -7.19 -1.28
CA ASP A 69 -12.21 -7.96 -0.95
C ASP A 69 -12.11 -9.34 -1.61
N ARG A 70 -12.52 -10.38 -0.88
CA ARG A 70 -12.42 -11.75 -1.39
C ARG A 70 -13.34 -11.93 -2.63
N PRO A 71 -12.80 -12.28 -3.81
CA PRO A 71 -13.61 -12.45 -5.01
C PRO A 71 -14.61 -13.61 -4.89
N SER A 72 -15.74 -13.49 -5.59
CA SER A 72 -16.62 -14.62 -5.82
C SER A 72 -15.90 -15.67 -6.68
N GLY A 73 -16.03 -16.95 -6.35
CA GLY A 73 -15.32 -18.04 -7.05
C GLY A 73 -13.89 -18.29 -6.57
N GLN A 74 -13.43 -17.60 -5.53
CA GLN A 74 -12.09 -17.80 -4.96
C GLN A 74 -11.87 -19.22 -4.46
N ASP A 75 -12.91 -19.92 -4.01
CA ASP A 75 -12.79 -21.31 -3.53
C ASP A 75 -12.24 -22.25 -4.60
N GLU A 76 -12.71 -22.14 -5.84
CA GLU A 76 -12.23 -22.94 -6.97
C GLU A 76 -10.78 -22.60 -7.31
N ILE A 77 -10.42 -21.31 -7.23
CA ILE A 77 -9.03 -20.84 -7.46
C ILE A 77 -8.12 -21.41 -6.37
N ASP A 78 -8.51 -21.32 -5.10
CA ASP A 78 -7.73 -21.82 -3.97
C ASP A 78 -7.52 -23.34 -4.06
N GLU A 79 -8.54 -24.11 -4.46
CA GLU A 79 -8.45 -25.56 -4.68
C GLU A 79 -7.45 -25.89 -5.79
N ASN A 80 -7.58 -25.27 -6.95
CA ASN A 80 -6.70 -25.49 -8.11
C ASN A 80 -5.25 -25.06 -7.82
N LEU A 81 -5.08 -23.92 -7.16
CA LEU A 81 -3.77 -23.41 -6.73
C LEU A 81 -3.11 -24.40 -5.76
N ASN A 82 -3.81 -24.83 -4.73
CA ASN A 82 -3.27 -25.73 -3.72
C ASN A 82 -2.98 -27.12 -4.26
N LYS A 83 -3.75 -27.60 -5.24
CA LYS A 83 -3.42 -28.85 -5.97
C LYS A 83 -2.08 -28.73 -6.71
N LEU A 84 -1.86 -27.61 -7.41
CA LEU A 84 -0.63 -27.33 -8.12
C LEU A 84 0.56 -27.15 -7.17
N LEU A 85 0.39 -26.41 -6.08
CA LEU A 85 1.42 -26.18 -5.07
C LEU A 85 1.84 -27.49 -4.39
N LYS A 86 0.88 -28.35 -4.06
CA LYS A 86 1.16 -29.65 -3.48
C LYS A 86 1.95 -30.54 -4.44
N GLU A 87 1.57 -30.54 -5.72
CA GLU A 87 2.26 -31.33 -6.74
C GLU A 87 3.71 -30.85 -6.97
N LYS A 88 3.91 -29.53 -7.03
CA LYS A 88 5.18 -28.93 -7.45
C LYS A 88 6.14 -28.67 -6.29
N LEU A 89 5.62 -28.29 -5.13
CA LEU A 89 6.40 -27.75 -4.02
C LEU A 89 6.10 -28.45 -2.68
N ASN A 90 5.19 -29.44 -2.67
CA ASN A 90 4.73 -30.11 -1.46
C ASN A 90 4.26 -29.11 -0.37
N CYS A 91 3.50 -28.07 -0.77
CA CYS A 91 2.95 -27.09 0.16
C CYS A 91 1.50 -26.73 -0.18
N SER A 92 0.86 -26.01 0.73
CA SER A 92 -0.40 -25.30 0.48
C SER A 92 -0.27 -23.83 0.81
N LEU A 93 -1.14 -22.99 0.27
CA LEU A 93 -1.22 -21.57 0.55
C LEU A 93 -2.64 -21.21 1.02
N LYS A 94 -2.71 -20.62 2.20
CA LYS A 94 -3.92 -19.97 2.71
C LYS A 94 -3.83 -18.47 2.46
N ILE A 95 -4.77 -17.93 1.68
CA ILE A 95 -4.86 -16.48 1.45
C ILE A 95 -5.82 -15.87 2.48
N ASN A 96 -5.33 -14.90 3.25
CA ASN A 96 -6.10 -14.10 4.19
C ASN A 96 -6.37 -12.73 3.56
N TRP A 97 -7.65 -12.39 3.42
CA TRP A 97 -8.08 -11.17 2.76
C TRP A 97 -8.31 -10.06 3.78
N ILE A 98 -7.77 -8.87 3.51
CA ILE A 98 -8.09 -7.64 4.23
C ILE A 98 -8.81 -6.72 3.25
N GLY A 99 -10.10 -6.52 3.48
CA GLY A 99 -10.96 -5.71 2.62
C GLY A 99 -10.52 -4.24 2.55
N TRP A 100 -10.83 -3.58 1.44
CA TRP A 100 -10.48 -2.18 1.20
C TRP A 100 -11.00 -1.22 2.27
N ALA A 101 -12.17 -1.47 2.85
CA ALA A 101 -12.72 -0.64 3.92
C ALA A 101 -11.93 -0.71 5.23
N GLU A 102 -11.14 -1.76 5.44
CA GLU A 102 -10.50 -2.04 6.73
C GLU A 102 -8.97 -1.99 6.68
N TYR A 103 -8.36 -2.01 5.49
CA TYR A 103 -6.92 -2.20 5.35
C TYR A 103 -6.09 -1.15 6.10
N ALA A 104 -6.54 0.09 6.11
CA ALA A 104 -5.80 1.18 6.75
C ALA A 104 -5.59 0.96 8.26
N ASN A 105 -6.54 0.27 8.90
CA ASN A 105 -6.48 -0.07 10.32
C ASN A 105 -5.88 -1.47 10.57
N LYS A 106 -6.27 -2.47 9.79
CA LYS A 106 -5.89 -3.87 10.03
C LYS A 106 -4.46 -4.19 9.59
N TYR A 107 -4.02 -3.65 8.45
CA TYR A 107 -2.71 -3.99 7.90
C TYR A 107 -1.54 -3.58 8.82
N PRO A 108 -1.49 -2.37 9.41
CA PRO A 108 -0.44 -2.02 10.37
C PRO A 108 -0.46 -2.88 11.64
N LEU A 109 -1.66 -3.33 12.09
CA LEU A 109 -1.78 -4.17 13.26
C LEU A 109 -1.23 -5.58 13.03
N LEU A 110 -1.27 -6.10 11.81
CA LEU A 110 -0.73 -7.40 11.44
C LEU A 110 0.72 -7.57 11.91
N PHE A 111 1.56 -6.54 11.74
CA PHE A 111 2.98 -6.56 12.09
C PHE A 111 3.25 -6.30 13.59
N SER A 112 2.26 -5.90 14.35
CA SER A 112 2.39 -5.59 15.78
C SER A 112 1.61 -6.54 16.69
N SER A 113 0.73 -7.38 16.13
CA SER A 113 -0.13 -8.30 16.90
C SER A 113 0.59 -9.54 17.41
N GLY A 114 1.74 -9.90 16.85
CA GLY A 114 2.41 -11.16 17.09
C GLY A 114 1.77 -12.35 16.38
N GLU A 115 0.86 -12.08 15.43
CA GLU A 115 0.30 -13.10 14.56
C GLU A 115 1.37 -13.64 13.62
N GLU A 116 1.47 -14.95 13.50
CA GLU A 116 2.43 -15.60 12.60
C GLU A 116 1.83 -15.72 11.19
N PHE A 117 2.58 -15.27 10.20
CA PHE A 117 2.29 -15.42 8.78
C PHE A 117 3.59 -15.47 7.97
N ASP A 118 3.51 -16.04 6.76
CA ASP A 118 4.72 -16.25 5.93
C ASP A 118 4.92 -15.10 4.94
N MET A 119 3.83 -14.57 4.38
CA MET A 119 3.88 -13.56 3.33
C MET A 119 2.81 -12.48 3.53
N ALA A 120 3.12 -11.27 3.11
CA ALA A 120 2.15 -10.18 3.00
C ALA A 120 2.34 -9.41 1.70
N TYR A 121 1.24 -9.05 1.05
CA TYR A 121 1.27 -8.11 -0.05
C TYR A 121 1.82 -6.78 0.45
N SER A 122 2.77 -6.21 -0.28
CA SER A 122 3.45 -4.96 0.08
C SER A 122 3.40 -3.97 -1.07
N ALA A 123 3.26 -2.69 -0.72
CA ALA A 123 3.27 -1.58 -1.66
C ALA A 123 3.76 -0.30 -0.96
N SER A 124 4.15 0.72 -1.73
CA SER A 124 4.57 2.01 -1.17
C SER A 124 3.47 2.64 -0.30
N TRP A 125 2.23 2.58 -0.73
CA TRP A 125 1.05 3.08 0.00
C TRP A 125 0.69 2.25 1.25
N LEU A 126 1.30 1.09 1.46
CA LEU A 126 1.23 0.27 2.68
C LEU A 126 2.44 0.47 3.61
N ASN A 127 3.16 1.57 3.48
CA ASN A 127 4.34 1.91 4.28
C ASN A 127 5.48 0.88 4.19
N PHE A 128 5.66 0.22 3.02
CA PHE A 128 6.67 -0.81 2.81
C PHE A 128 8.05 -0.44 3.35
N ALA A 129 8.59 0.71 2.96
CA ALA A 129 9.93 1.13 3.38
C ALA A 129 10.05 1.29 4.91
N SER A 130 9.04 1.89 5.56
CA SER A 130 9.02 2.05 7.02
C SER A 130 8.91 0.71 7.75
N LEU A 131 8.11 -0.22 7.24
CA LEU A 131 7.98 -1.56 7.82
C LEU A 131 9.27 -2.37 7.66
N ALA A 132 9.91 -2.31 6.49
CA ALA A 132 11.21 -2.94 6.26
C ALA A 132 12.29 -2.41 7.22
N GLN A 133 12.38 -1.08 7.39
CA GLN A 133 13.32 -0.45 8.33
C GLN A 133 13.08 -0.86 9.79
N LYS A 134 11.83 -1.15 10.16
CA LYS A 134 11.46 -1.64 11.50
C LYS A 134 11.64 -3.15 11.67
N GLY A 135 12.13 -3.86 10.64
CA GLY A 135 12.38 -5.29 10.70
C GLY A 135 11.13 -6.16 10.54
N ALA A 136 10.04 -5.61 9.96
CA ALA A 136 8.81 -6.35 9.71
C ALA A 136 8.98 -7.42 8.61
N PHE A 137 9.95 -7.26 7.72
CA PHE A 137 10.24 -8.17 6.63
C PHE A 137 11.65 -8.74 6.75
N LYS A 138 11.80 -9.98 6.29
CA LYS A 138 13.10 -10.64 6.18
C LYS A 138 13.85 -10.15 4.94
N SER A 139 15.19 -9.93 5.06
CA SER A 139 16.03 -9.68 3.89
C SER A 139 15.98 -10.87 2.93
N LEU A 140 15.90 -10.55 1.64
CA LEU A 140 15.86 -11.50 0.54
C LEU A 140 17.16 -11.53 -0.28
N ASP A 141 18.22 -10.84 0.15
CA ASP A 141 19.46 -10.65 -0.62
C ASP A 141 20.08 -11.97 -1.07
N GLU A 142 20.11 -12.97 -0.20
CA GLU A 142 20.61 -14.31 -0.51
C GLU A 142 19.49 -15.23 -1.01
N LEU A 143 18.28 -15.09 -0.46
CA LEU A 143 17.18 -16.02 -0.72
C LEU A 143 16.62 -15.87 -2.14
N TRP A 144 16.40 -14.64 -2.59
CA TRP A 144 15.76 -14.39 -3.86
C TRP A 144 16.57 -14.88 -5.06
N PRO A 145 17.85 -14.51 -5.24
CA PRO A 145 18.66 -15.03 -6.34
C PRO A 145 18.94 -16.53 -6.22
N THR A 146 18.97 -17.09 -5.00
CA THR A 146 19.27 -18.51 -4.78
C THR A 146 18.07 -19.41 -5.11
N TYR A 147 16.89 -19.08 -4.59
CA TYR A 147 15.71 -19.95 -4.70
C TYR A 147 14.76 -19.57 -5.83
N ALA A 148 14.84 -18.34 -6.36
CA ALA A 148 14.06 -17.90 -7.49
C ALA A 148 14.93 -17.20 -8.57
N PRO A 149 16.03 -17.82 -9.06
CA PRO A 149 16.99 -17.16 -9.95
C PRO A 149 16.37 -16.69 -11.26
N LYS A 150 15.40 -17.41 -11.80
CA LYS A 150 14.71 -17.02 -13.04
C LYS A 150 13.85 -15.77 -12.83
N ASN A 151 13.16 -15.69 -11.70
CA ASN A 151 12.37 -14.52 -11.35
C ASN A 151 13.29 -13.33 -11.09
N PHE A 152 14.37 -13.51 -10.33
CA PHE A 152 15.37 -12.48 -10.06
C PHE A 152 15.99 -11.91 -11.34
N ALA A 153 16.36 -12.77 -12.28
CA ALA A 153 16.93 -12.36 -13.56
C ALA A 153 15.91 -11.67 -14.50
N ALA A 154 14.63 -11.97 -14.35
CA ALA A 154 13.56 -11.38 -15.15
C ALA A 154 13.15 -9.97 -14.68
N GLN A 155 13.52 -9.56 -13.47
CA GLN A 155 13.23 -8.23 -12.95
C GLN A 155 14.14 -7.18 -13.55
N SER A 156 13.58 -6.01 -13.87
CA SER A 156 14.37 -4.83 -14.24
C SER A 156 15.17 -4.29 -13.05
N GLU A 157 16.20 -3.50 -13.32
CA GLU A 157 16.98 -2.86 -12.24
C GLU A 157 16.13 -1.85 -11.46
N GLU A 158 15.21 -1.15 -12.12
CA GLU A 158 14.26 -0.23 -11.48
C GLU A 158 13.33 -0.98 -10.52
N ALA A 159 12.82 -2.14 -10.91
CA ALA A 159 11.98 -2.96 -10.05
C ALA A 159 12.75 -3.47 -8.82
N LYS A 160 14.01 -3.91 -9.01
CA LYS A 160 14.90 -4.29 -7.91
C LYS A 160 15.20 -3.11 -7.00
N GLN A 161 15.41 -1.92 -7.56
CA GLN A 161 15.64 -0.72 -6.78
C GLN A 161 14.42 -0.38 -5.91
N GLN A 162 13.19 -0.52 -6.42
CA GLN A 162 11.97 -0.31 -5.64
C GLN A 162 11.79 -1.35 -4.52
N ALA A 163 12.32 -2.55 -4.68
CA ALA A 163 12.34 -3.59 -3.67
C ALA A 163 13.40 -3.36 -2.58
N THR A 164 14.29 -2.38 -2.79
CA THR A 164 15.46 -2.13 -1.94
C THR A 164 15.17 -1.08 -0.88
N VAL A 165 15.49 -1.41 0.37
CA VAL A 165 15.46 -0.47 1.50
C VAL A 165 16.79 -0.57 2.23
N ASN A 166 17.50 0.55 2.40
CA ASN A 166 18.83 0.60 3.02
C ASN A 166 19.84 -0.41 2.42
N GLY A 167 19.77 -0.66 1.12
CA GLY A 167 20.70 -1.51 0.40
C GLY A 167 20.35 -3.01 0.39
N SER A 168 19.23 -3.43 0.97
CA SER A 168 18.77 -4.83 0.98
C SER A 168 17.40 -4.98 0.35
N TYR A 169 17.15 -6.13 -0.29
CA TYR A 169 15.84 -6.50 -0.84
C TYR A 169 14.89 -6.99 0.25
N TYR A 170 13.66 -6.51 0.27
CA TYR A 170 12.63 -6.94 1.23
C TYR A 170 11.32 -7.38 0.60
N CYS A 171 11.19 -7.28 -0.71
CA CYS A 171 10.06 -7.84 -1.45
C CYS A 171 10.49 -8.41 -2.78
N VAL A 172 9.65 -9.24 -3.37
CA VAL A 172 9.75 -9.70 -4.75
C VAL A 172 8.75 -8.89 -5.57
N PRO A 173 9.21 -7.99 -6.48
CA PRO A 173 8.30 -7.19 -7.29
C PRO A 173 7.45 -8.06 -8.23
N SER A 174 6.27 -7.56 -8.57
CA SER A 174 5.46 -8.16 -9.63
C SER A 174 6.16 -8.05 -10.98
N LEU A 175 6.10 -9.11 -11.78
CA LEU A 175 6.54 -9.08 -13.18
C LEU A 175 5.46 -8.49 -14.12
N LEU A 176 4.26 -8.27 -13.60
CA LEU A 176 3.19 -7.68 -14.38
C LEU A 176 3.46 -6.17 -14.51
N SER A 177 3.70 -5.72 -15.73
CA SER A 177 3.73 -4.27 -16.02
C SER A 177 2.32 -3.71 -15.86
N THR A 178 2.14 -2.94 -14.80
CA THR A 178 0.90 -2.20 -14.56
C THR A 178 1.19 -0.72 -14.61
N TYR A 179 0.39 0.01 -15.35
CA TYR A 179 0.30 1.46 -15.18
C TYR A 179 -1.14 1.81 -14.87
N ASN A 180 -1.30 2.74 -13.98
CA ASN A 180 -2.58 3.36 -13.76
C ASN A 180 -2.71 4.51 -14.75
N SER A 181 -3.76 4.50 -15.55
CA SER A 181 -4.17 5.68 -16.30
C SER A 181 -5.44 6.22 -15.68
N TYR A 182 -5.46 7.51 -15.46
CA TYR A 182 -6.64 8.21 -14.98
C TYR A 182 -7.29 8.90 -16.17
N GLY A 183 -8.63 8.80 -16.24
CA GLY A 183 -9.39 9.43 -17.30
C GLY A 183 -10.88 9.36 -17.00
N PRO A 184 -11.68 10.25 -17.59
CA PRO A 184 -13.12 10.22 -17.45
C PRO A 184 -13.72 9.01 -18.19
N ILE A 185 -14.71 8.38 -17.56
CA ILE A 185 -15.61 7.43 -18.21
C ILE A 185 -16.95 8.15 -18.32
N TYR A 186 -17.46 8.33 -19.52
CA TYR A 186 -18.65 9.11 -19.76
C TYR A 186 -19.74 8.32 -20.53
N ARG A 187 -20.96 8.78 -20.39
CA ARG A 187 -22.15 8.25 -21.05
C ARG A 187 -22.27 8.85 -22.46
N GLY A 188 -21.69 8.17 -23.47
CA GLY A 188 -21.72 8.62 -24.85
C GLY A 188 -23.13 8.70 -25.46
N ASP A 189 -24.05 7.87 -24.97
CA ASP A 189 -25.46 7.87 -25.39
C ASP A 189 -26.21 9.17 -25.03
N LEU A 190 -25.75 9.92 -24.02
CA LEU A 190 -26.36 11.19 -23.62
C LEU A 190 -25.99 12.36 -24.54
N VAL A 191 -24.94 12.23 -25.30
CA VAL A 191 -24.44 13.26 -26.22
C VAL A 191 -24.66 12.87 -27.69
N GLU A 192 -25.26 11.71 -27.95
CA GLU A 192 -25.59 11.27 -29.30
C GLU A 192 -26.55 12.26 -29.96
N GLY A 193 -26.16 12.76 -31.13
CA GLY A 193 -26.96 13.73 -31.88
C GLY A 193 -26.81 15.20 -31.41
N THR A 194 -25.94 15.48 -30.44
CA THR A 194 -25.53 16.84 -30.08
C THR A 194 -24.41 17.34 -30.98
N GLU A 195 -23.95 18.59 -30.80
CA GLU A 195 -22.82 19.17 -31.51
C GLU A 195 -21.46 18.72 -30.96
N TRP A 196 -21.44 17.95 -29.84
CA TRP A 196 -20.20 17.46 -29.24
C TRP A 196 -19.49 16.47 -30.16
N ASP A 197 -18.22 16.69 -30.40
CA ASP A 197 -17.43 15.91 -31.38
C ASP A 197 -16.97 14.53 -30.85
N GLY A 198 -17.30 14.20 -29.61
CA GLY A 198 -16.96 12.92 -28.97
C GLY A 198 -15.54 12.83 -28.42
N LYS A 199 -14.80 13.93 -28.37
CA LYS A 199 -13.48 13.96 -27.79
C LYS A 199 -13.51 14.32 -26.30
N MET A 200 -12.68 13.66 -25.53
CA MET A 200 -12.49 13.88 -24.10
C MET A 200 -10.99 13.85 -23.81
N GLU A 201 -10.28 14.87 -24.29
CA GLU A 201 -8.82 14.96 -24.24
C GLU A 201 -8.34 16.01 -23.21
N THR A 202 -9.17 16.99 -22.90
CA THR A 202 -8.86 18.10 -22.01
C THR A 202 -9.88 18.23 -20.86
N PHE A 203 -9.57 19.06 -19.88
CA PHE A 203 -10.52 19.40 -18.81
C PHE A 203 -11.65 20.31 -19.30
N GLU A 204 -11.41 21.07 -20.34
CA GLU A 204 -12.41 21.87 -21.06
C GLU A 204 -13.43 20.97 -21.74
N ASP A 205 -13.02 19.83 -22.32
CA ASP A 205 -13.94 18.86 -22.93
C ASP A 205 -14.86 18.21 -21.88
N ILE A 206 -14.35 18.00 -20.66
CA ILE A 206 -15.16 17.53 -19.53
C ILE A 206 -16.21 18.58 -19.17
N GLU A 207 -15.82 19.86 -19.13
CA GLU A 207 -16.74 20.97 -18.84
C GLU A 207 -17.81 21.07 -19.91
N GLU A 208 -17.46 21.03 -21.19
CA GLU A 208 -18.39 21.07 -22.33
C GLU A 208 -19.37 19.89 -22.28
N TYR A 209 -18.88 18.67 -22.07
CA TYR A 209 -19.73 17.50 -21.88
C TYR A 209 -20.74 17.69 -20.73
N CYS A 210 -20.28 18.18 -19.58
CA CYS A 210 -21.13 18.43 -18.44
C CYS A 210 -22.16 19.55 -18.71
N ASP A 211 -21.81 20.59 -19.44
CA ASP A 211 -22.77 21.63 -19.85
C ASP A 211 -23.88 21.03 -20.72
N ILE A 212 -23.55 20.19 -21.70
CA ILE A 212 -24.53 19.54 -22.58
C ILE A 212 -25.46 18.60 -21.82
N ILE A 213 -24.93 17.71 -20.99
CA ILE A 213 -25.79 16.74 -20.29
C ILE A 213 -26.65 17.36 -19.20
N LYS A 214 -26.26 18.53 -18.67
CA LYS A 214 -27.09 19.29 -17.71
C LYS A 214 -28.37 19.85 -18.36
N GLU A 215 -28.38 19.99 -19.65
CA GLU A 215 -29.55 20.44 -20.40
C GLU A 215 -30.51 19.27 -20.75
N THR A 216 -30.01 18.02 -20.73
CA THR A 216 -30.79 16.86 -21.19
C THR A 216 -30.33 15.55 -20.50
N PRO A 217 -31.00 15.09 -19.47
CA PRO A 217 -32.02 15.68 -18.61
C PRO A 217 -31.44 16.65 -17.58
N PRO A 218 -32.14 17.76 -17.27
CA PRO A 218 -31.58 18.84 -16.44
C PRO A 218 -31.30 18.49 -14.97
N GLU A 219 -31.70 17.32 -14.54
CA GLU A 219 -31.56 16.85 -13.16
C GLU A 219 -30.37 15.92 -12.97
N MET A 220 -29.62 15.61 -14.04
CA MET A 220 -28.50 14.69 -13.98
C MET A 220 -27.28 15.36 -13.31
N GLU A 221 -26.70 14.67 -12.36
CA GLU A 221 -25.39 15.02 -11.80
C GLU A 221 -24.31 14.50 -12.75
N CYS A 222 -23.31 15.33 -13.03
CA CYS A 222 -22.30 15.04 -14.06
C CYS A 222 -21.07 14.35 -13.48
N ILE A 223 -20.67 14.77 -12.29
CA ILE A 223 -19.42 14.34 -11.65
C ILE A 223 -19.71 13.90 -10.22
N ASP A 224 -19.39 12.65 -9.89
CA ASP A 224 -19.38 12.18 -8.51
C ASP A 224 -18.08 12.63 -7.83
N LEU A 225 -18.21 13.63 -6.96
CA LEU A 225 -17.07 14.18 -6.21
C LEU A 225 -16.68 13.34 -4.99
N TYR A 226 -17.60 12.58 -4.43
CA TYR A 226 -17.34 11.91 -3.15
C TYR A 226 -16.18 10.90 -3.25
N SER A 227 -16.10 10.19 -4.35
CA SER A 227 -15.04 9.20 -4.59
C SER A 227 -13.94 9.67 -5.53
N THR A 228 -14.17 10.74 -6.32
CA THR A 228 -13.30 11.11 -7.45
C THR A 228 -12.54 12.42 -7.29
N ALA A 229 -12.85 13.25 -6.30
CA ALA A 229 -12.18 14.56 -6.14
C ALA A 229 -10.65 14.47 -6.03
N PRO A 230 -10.06 13.54 -5.26
CA PRO A 230 -8.61 13.39 -5.21
C PRO A 230 -8.02 12.93 -6.54
N GLU A 231 -8.73 12.10 -7.28
CA GLU A 231 -8.33 11.57 -8.59
C GLU A 231 -8.36 12.65 -9.67
N ILE A 232 -9.32 13.57 -9.62
CA ILE A 232 -9.38 14.72 -10.55
C ILE A 232 -8.16 15.61 -10.36
N PHE A 233 -7.76 15.91 -9.12
CA PHE A 233 -6.54 16.67 -8.85
C PHE A 233 -5.30 15.93 -9.34
N PHE A 234 -5.24 14.64 -9.10
CA PHE A 234 -4.13 13.80 -9.54
C PHE A 234 -4.02 13.82 -11.06
N MET A 235 -5.12 13.56 -11.76
CA MET A 235 -5.19 13.59 -13.22
C MET A 235 -4.80 14.98 -13.78
N TYR A 236 -5.27 16.06 -13.15
CA TYR A 236 -4.94 17.42 -13.56
C TYR A 236 -3.44 17.68 -13.46
N MET A 237 -2.80 17.34 -12.34
CA MET A 237 -1.36 17.56 -12.15
C MET A 237 -0.49 16.66 -13.04
N GLU A 238 -0.87 15.41 -13.26
CA GLU A 238 -0.18 14.53 -14.21
C GLU A 238 -0.27 15.06 -15.64
N ASN A 239 -1.42 15.62 -16.03
CA ASN A 239 -1.58 16.25 -17.34
C ASN A 239 -0.71 17.52 -17.51
N GLN A 240 -0.29 18.14 -16.40
CA GLN A 240 0.71 19.22 -16.40
C GLN A 240 2.16 18.70 -16.45
N GLY A 241 2.37 17.39 -16.60
CA GLY A 241 3.70 16.76 -16.63
C GLY A 241 4.32 16.51 -15.26
N LEU A 242 3.56 16.68 -14.18
CA LEU A 242 4.02 16.41 -12.83
C LEU A 242 3.79 14.95 -12.43
N ALA A 243 4.60 14.45 -11.52
CA ALA A 243 4.43 13.13 -10.95
C ALA A 243 4.30 13.19 -9.42
N ALA A 244 3.44 12.35 -8.85
CA ALA A 244 3.32 12.25 -7.40
C ALA A 244 4.56 11.56 -6.82
N PHE A 245 5.18 12.17 -5.81
CA PHE A 245 6.33 11.62 -5.15
C PHE A 245 5.94 10.41 -4.30
N ASN A 246 6.46 9.25 -4.68
CA ASN A 246 6.24 7.97 -3.99
C ASN A 246 4.74 7.63 -3.78
N GLY A 247 3.87 8.03 -4.71
CA GLY A 247 2.42 7.82 -4.61
C GLY A 247 1.72 8.68 -3.54
N ILE A 248 2.41 9.64 -2.95
CA ILE A 248 1.85 10.56 -1.96
C ILE A 248 1.15 11.71 -2.69
N ARG A 249 -0.17 11.74 -2.63
CA ARG A 249 -1.04 12.65 -3.41
C ARG A 249 -0.88 14.16 -3.13
N TYR A 250 -0.12 14.53 -2.12
CA TYR A 250 0.15 15.93 -1.77
C TYR A 250 1.62 16.32 -1.94
N LEU A 251 2.47 15.40 -2.44
CA LEU A 251 3.87 15.65 -2.77
C LEU A 251 4.09 15.37 -4.25
N TRP A 252 4.67 16.33 -4.93
CA TRP A 252 4.81 16.34 -6.38
C TRP A 252 6.22 16.71 -6.81
N TYR A 253 6.62 16.30 -7.98
CA TYR A 253 7.86 16.72 -8.61
C TYR A 253 7.71 16.69 -10.13
N ASP A 254 8.57 17.45 -10.83
CA ASP A 254 8.70 17.34 -12.27
C ASP A 254 9.73 16.25 -12.59
N PRO A 255 9.33 15.12 -13.19
CA PRO A 255 10.24 14.02 -13.50
C PRO A 255 11.22 14.36 -14.65
N ASN A 256 10.96 15.43 -15.40
CA ASN A 256 11.80 15.88 -16.52
C ASN A 256 12.79 16.98 -16.10
N ALA A 257 12.71 17.49 -14.88
CA ALA A 257 13.63 18.50 -14.38
C ALA A 257 15.04 17.91 -14.21
N GLU A 258 16.08 18.66 -14.56
CA GLU A 258 17.48 18.25 -14.37
C GLU A 258 17.81 17.94 -12.89
N ASN A 259 17.22 18.72 -11.98
CA ASN A 259 17.34 18.54 -10.54
C ASN A 259 15.93 18.56 -9.91
N PRO A 260 15.20 17.44 -9.89
CA PRO A 260 13.84 17.40 -9.38
C PRO A 260 13.77 17.83 -7.91
N THR A 261 12.86 18.74 -7.62
CA THR A 261 12.56 19.17 -6.25
C THR A 261 11.15 18.71 -5.90
N VAL A 262 11.00 18.11 -4.72
CA VAL A 262 9.68 17.72 -4.21
C VAL A 262 8.97 18.96 -3.65
N MET A 263 7.75 19.19 -4.12
CA MET A 263 6.87 20.29 -3.76
C MET A 263 5.59 19.74 -3.12
N THR A 264 5.00 20.49 -2.23
CA THR A 264 3.65 20.19 -1.75
C THR A 264 2.61 20.67 -2.77
N SER A 265 1.40 20.12 -2.71
CA SER A 265 0.28 20.56 -3.57
C SER A 265 0.02 22.07 -3.48
N TYR A 266 0.33 22.71 -2.34
CA TYR A 266 0.14 24.15 -2.15
C TYR A 266 1.22 25.02 -2.80
N GLU A 267 2.38 24.45 -3.09
CA GLU A 267 3.52 25.11 -3.74
C GLU A 267 3.46 25.03 -5.27
N LEU A 268 2.57 24.17 -5.80
CA LEU A 268 2.41 23.99 -7.24
C LEU A 268 1.77 25.23 -7.87
N GLU A 269 2.41 25.75 -8.89
CA GLU A 269 1.98 26.92 -9.63
C GLU A 269 0.57 26.76 -10.24
N LYS A 270 0.20 25.50 -10.57
CA LYS A 270 -1.09 25.15 -11.18
C LYS A 270 -2.22 24.87 -10.19
N THR A 271 -1.97 24.83 -8.90
CA THR A 271 -3.01 24.58 -7.91
C THR A 271 -4.10 25.65 -7.86
N PRO A 272 -3.80 26.97 -7.92
CA PRO A 272 -4.83 28.00 -7.99
C PRO A 272 -5.76 27.85 -9.21
N GLU A 273 -5.19 27.57 -10.39
CA GLU A 273 -5.95 27.37 -11.64
C GLU A 273 -6.90 26.17 -11.51
N PHE A 274 -6.41 25.06 -10.95
CA PHE A 274 -7.25 23.91 -10.66
C PHE A 274 -8.41 24.25 -9.71
N LEU A 275 -8.14 24.98 -8.63
CA LEU A 275 -9.17 25.37 -7.66
C LEU A 275 -10.21 26.31 -8.26
N GLU A 276 -9.82 27.22 -9.14
CA GLU A 276 -10.72 28.09 -9.88
C GLU A 276 -11.63 27.27 -10.82
N MET A 277 -11.08 26.29 -11.52
CA MET A 277 -11.85 25.35 -12.33
C MET A 277 -12.87 24.59 -11.48
N MET A 278 -12.45 24.03 -10.36
CA MET A 278 -13.32 23.28 -9.46
C MET A 278 -14.43 24.15 -8.88
N ALA A 279 -14.14 25.41 -8.52
CA ALA A 279 -15.14 26.39 -8.06
C ALA A 279 -16.17 26.70 -9.15
N ARG A 280 -15.72 26.93 -10.38
CA ARG A 280 -16.60 27.16 -11.54
C ARG A 280 -17.51 25.96 -11.83
N TRP A 281 -16.99 24.74 -11.75
CA TRP A 281 -17.78 23.52 -11.92
C TRP A 281 -18.82 23.33 -10.81
N ASN A 282 -18.47 23.73 -9.59
CA ASN A 282 -19.43 23.74 -8.48
C ASN A 282 -20.55 24.77 -8.70
N GLU A 283 -20.23 25.97 -9.16
CA GLU A 283 -21.23 27.02 -9.48
C GLU A 283 -22.17 26.56 -10.60
N LYS A 284 -21.65 25.85 -11.60
CA LYS A 284 -22.45 25.22 -12.67
C LYS A 284 -23.29 24.03 -12.18
N GLY A 285 -23.05 23.54 -10.98
CA GLY A 285 -23.79 22.42 -10.38
C GLY A 285 -23.47 21.07 -11.03
N PHE A 286 -22.22 20.85 -11.45
CA PHE A 286 -21.80 19.58 -12.05
C PHE A 286 -21.67 18.46 -11.03
N TYR A 287 -21.47 18.79 -9.78
CA TYR A 287 -21.19 17.82 -8.73
C TYR A 287 -22.44 17.20 -8.11
N SER A 288 -22.32 15.95 -7.70
CA SER A 288 -23.33 15.28 -6.91
C SER A 288 -23.53 15.99 -5.57
N LYS A 289 -24.80 16.03 -5.13
CA LYS A 289 -25.22 16.65 -3.86
C LYS A 289 -25.29 15.62 -2.71
N SER A 290 -24.90 14.37 -2.97
CA SER A 290 -24.97 13.27 -2.00
C SER A 290 -23.78 13.27 -1.04
#